data_c01443a10e6d1a8b5bd340e128598830
#
_entry.id   c01443a10e6d1a8b5bd340e128598830
#
_cell.length_a   1.000
_cell.length_b   1.000
_cell.length_c   1.000
_cell.angle_alpha   90.00
_cell.angle_beta   90.00
_cell.angle_gamma   90.00
#
_symmetry.space_group_name_H-M   'P 1'
#
loop_
_entity.id
_entity.type
_entity.pdbx_description
1 polymer ?
#
loop_
_entity_poly.entity_id
_entity_poly.type
_entity_poly.pdbx_seq_one_letter_code
_entity_poly.pdbx_strand_id
1 'polypeptide(L)'
;MGAALTGPMNLSETAAVLDALSTFPIEVATESIALTRWSVVAVYCIALCEWLHALPKEVDLIWPSRWNSIKLAYFLCRYYSVLTWPIVIYAYVLDHSIQTCSRLTHAVNYTLLPMQCFAHAVMLMRAYGFTGRNRKALVLLCTCLAGLIGVNVWFFCVDVPQLADLVYEVLGGTGCFPDYSATSDNLRIGLEMAAAVFMDLISLLVIVLYRIQKGRFQGSLSRVFVNQGLLAFGCMLAVNATALGSYYNPDLYHNGMALPYILILPNVVACRVIISLRTKARPSETELDRQHSALIEDELANYDDFWTTRMDEDG
;
A
#
# COMPACT_ATOMS: atom_id res chain seq x y z
N MET A 1 6.89 11.70 -39.89
CA MET A 1 7.71 12.79 -40.43
C MET A 1 8.97 12.81 -39.59
N GLY A 2 10.04 12.17 -40.12
CA GLY A 2 11.31 12.05 -39.43
C GLY A 2 12.04 13.38 -39.46
N ALA A 3 12.31 13.93 -38.29
CA ALA A 3 13.33 14.97 -38.12
C ALA A 3 14.60 14.25 -37.64
N ALA A 4 15.49 13.96 -38.59
CA ALA A 4 16.81 13.44 -38.30
C ALA A 4 17.57 14.48 -37.46
N LEU A 5 17.94 14.11 -36.24
CA LEU A 5 18.98 14.78 -35.46
C LEU A 5 20.35 14.48 -36.09
N THR A 6 20.69 15.20 -37.15
CA THR A 6 22.04 15.21 -37.72
C THR A 6 22.76 16.50 -37.34
N GLY A 7 22.99 16.69 -36.03
CA GLY A 7 24.05 17.56 -35.56
C GLY A 7 25.30 16.72 -35.30
N PRO A 8 26.52 17.18 -35.64
CA PRO A 8 27.73 16.45 -35.30
C PRO A 8 27.84 16.40 -33.77
N MET A 9 27.65 15.21 -33.19
CA MET A 9 27.90 14.98 -31.78
C MET A 9 29.34 15.34 -31.46
N ASN A 10 29.54 16.08 -30.41
CA ASN A 10 30.86 16.51 -29.97
C ASN A 10 31.66 15.25 -29.57
N LEU A 11 32.88 15.11 -30.00
CA LEU A 11 33.75 13.95 -29.73
C LEU A 11 33.88 13.63 -28.24
N SER A 12 33.71 14.64 -27.39
CA SER A 12 33.69 14.45 -25.93
C SER A 12 32.39 13.78 -25.40
N GLU A 13 31.26 14.05 -26.03
CA GLU A 13 29.98 13.39 -25.69
C GLU A 13 29.97 11.93 -26.16
N THR A 14 30.48 11.66 -27.36
CA THR A 14 30.62 10.28 -27.83
C THR A 14 31.61 9.45 -27.01
N ALA A 15 32.68 10.05 -26.50
CA ALA A 15 33.62 9.35 -25.63
C ALA A 15 33.03 9.07 -24.26
N ALA A 16 32.27 9.99 -23.65
CA ALA A 16 31.59 9.79 -22.39
C ALA A 16 30.49 8.72 -22.49
N VAL A 17 29.79 8.66 -23.60
CA VAL A 17 28.77 7.64 -23.91
C VAL A 17 29.38 6.27 -24.15
N LEU A 18 30.48 6.18 -24.88
CA LEU A 18 31.22 4.93 -25.07
C LEU A 18 31.80 4.41 -23.76
N ASP A 19 32.26 5.28 -22.88
CA ASP A 19 32.74 4.92 -21.53
C ASP A 19 31.60 4.45 -20.65
N ALA A 20 30.44 5.09 -20.67
CA ALA A 20 29.24 4.66 -19.96
C ALA A 20 28.69 3.31 -20.49
N LEU A 21 28.68 3.11 -21.82
CA LEU A 21 28.29 1.84 -22.46
C LEU A 21 29.29 0.70 -22.19
N SER A 22 30.59 1.00 -22.06
CA SER A 22 31.58 -0.01 -21.70
C SER A 22 31.52 -0.45 -20.23
N THR A 23 30.98 0.41 -19.40
CA THR A 23 30.86 0.17 -17.94
C THR A 23 29.55 -0.52 -17.57
N PHE A 24 28.51 -0.43 -18.43
CA PHE A 24 27.20 -1.02 -18.18
C PHE A 24 26.95 -2.18 -19.14
N PRO A 25 26.93 -3.43 -18.68
CA PRO A 25 26.64 -4.57 -19.56
C PRO A 25 25.17 -4.45 -20.04
N ILE A 26 24.97 -4.14 -21.32
CA ILE A 26 23.66 -3.97 -21.96
C ILE A 26 22.75 -5.19 -21.72
N GLU A 27 23.33 -6.39 -21.68
CA GLU A 27 22.61 -7.63 -21.39
C GLU A 27 21.95 -7.60 -20.00
N VAL A 28 22.65 -7.10 -18.99
CA VAL A 28 22.13 -6.99 -17.60
C VAL A 28 21.03 -5.95 -17.53
N ALA A 29 21.15 -4.83 -18.23
CA ALA A 29 20.12 -3.80 -18.29
C ALA A 29 18.83 -4.32 -18.94
N THR A 30 18.93 -5.03 -20.05
CA THR A 30 17.77 -5.61 -20.76
C THR A 30 17.08 -6.68 -19.93
N GLU A 31 17.83 -7.53 -19.22
CA GLU A 31 17.30 -8.53 -18.32
C GLU A 31 16.57 -7.89 -17.13
N SER A 32 17.18 -6.87 -16.51
CA SER A 32 16.59 -6.13 -15.39
C SER A 32 15.27 -5.45 -15.79
N ILE A 33 15.21 -4.83 -16.97
CA ILE A 33 14.00 -4.21 -17.50
C ILE A 33 12.93 -5.27 -17.77
N ALA A 34 13.29 -6.41 -18.38
CA ALA A 34 12.35 -7.49 -18.62
C ALA A 34 11.76 -8.04 -17.32
N LEU A 35 12.58 -8.29 -16.29
CA LEU A 35 12.15 -8.73 -14.97
C LEU A 35 11.22 -7.71 -14.30
N THR A 36 11.54 -6.42 -14.40
CA THR A 36 10.68 -5.36 -13.87
C THR A 36 9.32 -5.32 -14.57
N ARG A 37 9.27 -5.46 -15.90
CA ARG A 37 8.02 -5.59 -16.67
C ARG A 37 7.17 -6.78 -16.19
N TRP A 38 7.80 -7.94 -16.04
CA TRP A 38 7.11 -9.13 -15.52
C TRP A 38 6.60 -8.94 -14.09
N SER A 39 7.36 -8.27 -13.23
CA SER A 39 6.94 -7.98 -11.86
C SER A 39 5.75 -7.03 -11.80
N VAL A 40 5.69 -6.01 -12.67
CA VAL A 40 4.55 -5.09 -12.81
C VAL A 40 3.27 -5.85 -13.19
N VAL A 41 3.35 -6.78 -14.14
CA VAL A 41 2.21 -7.60 -14.56
C VAL A 41 1.82 -8.60 -13.47
N ALA A 42 2.80 -9.29 -12.88
CA ALA A 42 2.58 -10.32 -11.88
C ALA A 42 1.87 -9.75 -10.63
N VAL A 43 2.31 -8.60 -10.14
CA VAL A 43 1.70 -7.98 -8.96
C VAL A 43 0.27 -7.51 -9.23
N TYR A 44 -0.03 -7.09 -10.47
CA TYR A 44 -1.40 -6.75 -10.85
C TYR A 44 -2.30 -7.98 -10.92
N CYS A 45 -1.81 -9.09 -11.46
CA CYS A 45 -2.53 -10.36 -11.43
C CYS A 45 -2.84 -10.79 -9.99
N ILE A 46 -1.88 -10.67 -9.07
CA ILE A 46 -2.09 -10.95 -7.65
C ILE A 46 -3.18 -10.02 -7.09
N ALA A 47 -3.13 -8.72 -7.37
CA ALA A 47 -4.11 -7.75 -6.90
C ALA A 47 -5.52 -8.05 -7.43
N LEU A 48 -5.66 -8.44 -8.70
CA LEU A 48 -6.93 -8.82 -9.31
C LEU A 48 -7.47 -10.13 -8.71
N CYS A 49 -6.64 -11.15 -8.53
CA CYS A 49 -7.05 -12.40 -7.89
C CYS A 49 -7.56 -12.15 -6.47
N GLU A 50 -6.85 -11.33 -5.69
CA GLU A 50 -7.27 -10.92 -4.36
C GLU A 50 -8.55 -10.08 -4.38
N TRP A 51 -8.69 -9.20 -5.35
CA TRP A 51 -9.90 -8.41 -5.52
C TRP A 51 -11.12 -9.30 -5.79
N LEU A 52 -11.01 -10.24 -6.72
CA LEU A 52 -12.08 -11.19 -7.05
C LEU A 52 -12.40 -12.11 -5.86
N HIS A 53 -11.39 -12.67 -5.21
CA HIS A 53 -11.59 -13.58 -4.07
C HIS A 53 -12.29 -12.90 -2.88
N ALA A 54 -11.99 -11.65 -2.62
CA ALA A 54 -12.57 -10.93 -1.48
C ALA A 54 -13.93 -10.28 -1.80
N LEU A 55 -14.34 -10.21 -3.07
CA LEU A 55 -15.55 -9.50 -3.52
C LEU A 55 -16.85 -9.98 -2.83
N PRO A 56 -17.13 -11.29 -2.66
CA PRO A 56 -18.32 -11.73 -1.97
C PRO A 56 -18.41 -11.20 -0.53
N LYS A 57 -17.30 -11.33 0.22
CA LYS A 57 -17.24 -10.81 1.60
C LYS A 57 -17.36 -9.28 1.67
N GLU A 58 -16.88 -8.58 0.67
CA GLU A 58 -17.01 -7.13 0.58
C GLU A 58 -18.45 -6.69 0.41
N VAL A 59 -19.18 -7.33 -0.51
CA VAL A 59 -20.59 -7.05 -0.74
C VAL A 59 -21.41 -7.27 0.54
N ASP A 60 -21.14 -8.34 1.28
CA ASP A 60 -21.86 -8.68 2.50
C ASP A 60 -21.51 -7.80 3.71
N LEU A 61 -20.26 -7.36 3.81
CA LEU A 61 -19.76 -6.72 5.04
C LEU A 61 -19.49 -5.22 4.91
N ILE A 62 -19.07 -4.76 3.73
CA ILE A 62 -18.64 -3.38 3.53
C ILE A 62 -19.76 -2.53 2.90
N TRP A 63 -20.42 -3.05 1.86
CA TRP A 63 -21.42 -2.28 1.11
C TRP A 63 -22.63 -1.85 1.96
N PRO A 64 -23.25 -2.69 2.79
CA PRO A 64 -24.39 -2.30 3.61
C PRO A 64 -24.01 -1.39 4.78
N SER A 65 -22.71 -1.29 5.12
CA SER A 65 -22.28 -0.47 6.25
C SER A 65 -22.43 1.03 5.97
N ARG A 66 -22.70 1.82 7.02
CA ARG A 66 -22.75 3.28 6.94
C ARG A 66 -21.41 3.86 6.48
N TRP A 67 -21.45 4.95 5.72
CA TRP A 67 -20.25 5.66 5.30
C TRP A 67 -19.48 6.20 6.51
N ASN A 68 -18.21 5.86 6.58
CA ASN A 68 -17.26 6.35 7.56
C ASN A 68 -15.85 6.41 6.97
N SER A 69 -14.92 7.05 7.65
CA SER A 69 -13.53 7.22 7.18
C SER A 69 -12.85 5.88 6.83
N ILE A 70 -13.17 4.81 7.57
CA ILE A 70 -12.60 3.47 7.33
C ILE A 70 -13.13 2.88 6.02
N LYS A 71 -14.43 3.06 5.75
CA LYS A 71 -15.05 2.61 4.48
C LYS A 71 -14.45 3.38 3.29
N LEU A 72 -14.32 4.69 3.42
CA LEU A 72 -13.69 5.53 2.39
C LEU A 72 -12.24 5.09 2.13
N ALA A 73 -11.44 4.96 3.17
CA ALA A 73 -10.05 4.53 3.05
C ALA A 73 -9.93 3.12 2.43
N TYR A 74 -10.85 2.20 2.78
CA TYR A 74 -10.92 0.88 2.17
C TYR A 74 -11.15 0.96 0.67
N PHE A 75 -12.14 1.76 0.21
CA PHE A 75 -12.40 1.92 -1.21
C PHE A 75 -11.23 2.57 -1.95
N LEU A 76 -10.60 3.57 -1.35
CA LEU A 76 -9.41 4.21 -1.92
C LEU A 76 -8.25 3.21 -2.06
N CYS A 77 -7.91 2.45 -1.02
CA CYS A 77 -6.86 1.43 -1.12
C CYS A 77 -7.14 0.39 -2.19
N ARG A 78 -8.41 -0.07 -2.27
CA ARG A 78 -8.77 -1.22 -3.09
C ARG A 78 -9.00 -0.86 -4.55
N TYR A 79 -9.92 0.07 -4.79
CA TYR A 79 -10.35 0.39 -6.16
C TYR A 79 -9.36 1.31 -6.87
N TYR A 80 -8.75 2.23 -6.14
CA TYR A 80 -7.74 3.11 -6.73
C TYR A 80 -6.59 2.29 -7.32
N SER A 81 -6.05 1.32 -6.57
CA SER A 81 -4.96 0.46 -7.05
C SER A 81 -5.35 -0.34 -8.30
N VAL A 82 -6.55 -0.93 -8.31
CA VAL A 82 -7.03 -1.72 -9.46
C VAL A 82 -7.26 -0.87 -10.70
N LEU A 83 -7.80 0.35 -10.53
CA LEU A 83 -8.14 1.24 -11.64
C LEU A 83 -6.93 1.96 -12.24
N THR A 84 -5.92 2.28 -11.42
CA THR A 84 -4.76 3.04 -11.85
C THR A 84 -3.61 2.17 -12.38
N TRP A 85 -3.51 0.92 -11.92
CA TRP A 85 -2.44 0.03 -12.36
C TRP A 85 -2.39 -0.27 -13.86
N PRO A 86 -3.50 -0.35 -14.61
CA PRO A 86 -3.46 -0.44 -16.07
C PRO A 86 -2.68 0.69 -16.74
N ILE A 87 -2.69 1.91 -16.16
CA ILE A 87 -1.89 3.05 -16.65
C ILE A 87 -0.41 2.77 -16.44
N VAL A 88 -0.05 2.17 -15.30
CA VAL A 88 1.32 1.75 -14.99
C VAL A 88 1.79 0.66 -15.95
N ILE A 89 0.94 -0.34 -16.23
CA ILE A 89 1.23 -1.38 -17.22
C ILE A 89 1.42 -0.75 -18.60
N TYR A 90 0.53 0.14 -19.00
CA TYR A 90 0.63 0.84 -20.28
C TYR A 90 1.97 1.58 -20.40
N ALA A 91 2.40 2.28 -19.35
CA ALA A 91 3.63 3.05 -19.37
C ALA A 91 4.91 2.19 -19.37
N TYR A 92 4.94 1.15 -18.53
CA TYR A 92 6.18 0.40 -18.28
C TYR A 92 6.32 -0.87 -19.11
N VAL A 93 5.21 -1.49 -19.51
CA VAL A 93 5.26 -2.76 -20.26
C VAL A 93 5.27 -2.55 -21.77
N LEU A 94 4.56 -1.53 -22.25
CA LEU A 94 4.52 -1.22 -23.68
C LEU A 94 5.64 -0.28 -24.08
N ASP A 95 6.09 -0.41 -25.33
CA ASP A 95 7.14 0.45 -25.90
C ASP A 95 6.52 1.75 -26.43
N HIS A 96 7.14 2.87 -26.10
CA HIS A 96 6.68 4.20 -26.44
C HIS A 96 7.80 5.03 -27.08
N SER A 97 7.46 6.15 -27.71
CA SER A 97 8.46 7.13 -28.16
C SER A 97 8.97 7.95 -26.95
N ILE A 98 10.19 8.45 -27.03
CA ILE A 98 10.83 9.29 -25.99
C ILE A 98 9.93 10.45 -25.57
N GLN A 99 9.31 11.14 -26.54
CA GLN A 99 8.40 12.26 -26.26
C GLN A 99 7.14 11.84 -25.48
N THR A 100 6.64 10.64 -25.74
CA THR A 100 5.50 10.07 -25.01
C THR A 100 5.94 9.67 -23.62
N CYS A 101 7.09 9.05 -23.46
CA CYS A 101 7.65 8.65 -22.17
C CYS A 101 7.86 9.83 -21.23
N SER A 102 8.39 10.95 -21.71
CA SER A 102 8.59 12.14 -20.89
C SER A 102 7.31 12.61 -20.19
N ARG A 103 6.18 12.61 -20.90
CA ARG A 103 4.88 13.00 -20.33
C ARG A 103 4.28 11.90 -19.45
N LEU A 104 4.41 10.65 -19.90
CA LEU A 104 3.78 9.50 -19.26
C LEU A 104 4.45 9.17 -17.92
N THR A 105 5.76 9.29 -17.81
CA THR A 105 6.51 9.09 -16.57
C THR A 105 6.01 10.02 -15.46
N HIS A 106 5.83 11.31 -15.75
CA HIS A 106 5.28 12.25 -14.78
C HIS A 106 3.83 11.87 -14.38
N ALA A 107 2.97 11.55 -15.36
CA ALA A 107 1.59 11.16 -15.08
C ALA A 107 1.50 9.89 -14.23
N VAL A 108 2.35 8.89 -14.49
CA VAL A 108 2.42 7.66 -13.69
C VAL A 108 2.88 7.95 -12.28
N ASN A 109 3.91 8.74 -12.10
CA ASN A 109 4.44 9.07 -10.78
C ASN A 109 3.40 9.81 -9.92
N TYR A 110 2.67 10.77 -10.48
CA TYR A 110 1.55 11.42 -9.77
C TYR A 110 0.44 10.43 -9.40
N THR A 111 0.25 9.39 -10.21
CA THR A 111 -0.75 8.35 -9.94
C THR A 111 -0.29 7.34 -8.88
N LEU A 112 1.02 7.08 -8.77
CA LEU A 112 1.58 6.17 -7.77
C LEU A 112 1.61 6.76 -6.35
N LEU A 113 1.79 8.07 -6.22
CA LEU A 113 1.90 8.76 -4.94
C LEU A 113 0.70 8.51 -3.99
N PRO A 114 -0.58 8.64 -4.40
CA PRO A 114 -1.71 8.37 -3.51
C PRO A 114 -1.79 6.91 -3.07
N MET A 115 -1.32 5.98 -3.91
CA MET A 115 -1.36 4.54 -3.63
C MET A 115 -0.56 4.19 -2.38
N GLN A 116 0.64 4.73 -2.25
CA GLN A 116 1.49 4.60 -1.06
C GLN A 116 0.83 5.23 0.18
N CYS A 117 0.27 6.44 0.02
CA CYS A 117 -0.33 7.17 1.13
C CYS A 117 -1.58 6.47 1.70
N PHE A 118 -2.42 5.85 0.86
CA PHE A 118 -3.66 5.22 1.32
C PHE A 118 -3.41 4.01 2.22
N ALA A 119 -2.46 3.15 1.88
CA ALA A 119 -2.10 2.01 2.71
C ALA A 119 -1.63 2.45 4.11
N HIS A 120 -0.71 3.40 4.17
CA HIS A 120 -0.20 3.92 5.44
C HIS A 120 -1.26 4.67 6.25
N ALA A 121 -2.19 5.39 5.60
CA ALA A 121 -3.32 6.04 6.27
C ALA A 121 -4.26 5.02 6.93
N VAL A 122 -4.56 3.89 6.27
CA VAL A 122 -5.34 2.79 6.85
C VAL A 122 -4.62 2.21 8.07
N MET A 123 -3.33 1.96 7.95
CA MET A 123 -2.54 1.41 9.04
C MET A 123 -2.45 2.38 10.23
N LEU A 124 -2.30 3.68 9.97
CA LEU A 124 -2.36 4.73 11.01
C LEU A 124 -3.70 4.70 11.76
N MET A 125 -4.83 4.70 11.03
CA MET A 125 -6.16 4.64 11.66
C MET A 125 -6.31 3.42 12.56
N ARG A 126 -5.72 2.30 12.18
CA ARG A 126 -5.70 1.07 12.98
C ARG A 126 -4.82 1.20 14.22
N ALA A 127 -3.59 1.67 14.05
CA ALA A 127 -2.69 1.92 15.18
C ALA A 127 -3.33 2.84 16.21
N TYR A 128 -3.99 3.92 15.76
CA TYR A 128 -4.77 4.80 16.62
C TYR A 128 -5.92 4.08 17.34
N GLY A 129 -6.66 3.22 16.65
CA GLY A 129 -7.71 2.40 17.26
C GLY A 129 -7.18 1.50 18.39
N PHE A 130 -6.02 0.86 18.19
CA PHE A 130 -5.38 0.01 19.19
C PHE A 130 -4.86 0.77 20.41
N THR A 131 -4.50 2.04 20.27
CA THR A 131 -4.07 2.88 21.39
C THR A 131 -5.22 3.38 22.27
N GLY A 132 -6.44 2.92 22.04
CA GLY A 132 -7.62 3.38 22.77
C GLY A 132 -7.93 4.86 22.54
N ARG A 133 -7.65 5.36 21.35
CA ARG A 133 -7.85 6.74 20.90
C ARG A 133 -7.01 7.77 21.66
N ASN A 134 -5.78 7.41 22.03
CA ASN A 134 -4.86 8.33 22.69
C ASN A 134 -4.42 9.46 21.75
N ARG A 135 -4.69 10.71 22.13
CA ARG A 135 -4.36 11.90 21.32
C ARG A 135 -2.85 12.06 21.07
N LYS A 136 -2.00 11.69 22.04
CA LYS A 136 -0.52 11.77 21.87
C LYS A 136 -0.04 10.80 20.81
N ALA A 137 -0.57 9.57 20.79
CA ALA A 137 -0.27 8.59 19.76
C ALA A 137 -0.77 9.05 18.38
N LEU A 138 -1.96 9.68 18.32
CA LEU A 138 -2.48 10.22 17.07
C LEU A 138 -1.57 11.31 16.50
N VAL A 139 -1.15 12.27 17.32
CA VAL A 139 -0.26 13.37 16.88
C VAL A 139 1.06 12.80 16.36
N LEU A 140 1.67 11.86 17.09
CA LEU A 140 2.91 11.21 16.65
C LEU A 140 2.74 10.52 15.29
N LEU A 141 1.70 9.68 15.14
CA LEU A 141 1.44 8.95 13.91
C LEU A 141 1.11 9.87 12.74
N CYS A 142 0.32 10.93 12.97
CA CYS A 142 0.01 11.92 11.94
C CYS A 142 1.26 12.72 11.50
N THR A 143 2.15 13.05 12.43
CA THR A 143 3.40 13.72 12.10
C THR A 143 4.31 12.82 11.25
N CYS A 144 4.43 11.55 11.62
CA CYS A 144 5.19 10.57 10.83
C CYS A 144 4.59 10.37 9.42
N LEU A 145 3.26 10.27 9.32
CA LEU A 145 2.58 10.16 8.02
C LEU A 145 2.78 11.42 7.17
N ALA A 146 2.70 12.61 7.77
CA ALA A 146 2.97 13.87 7.05
C ALA A 146 4.41 13.92 6.54
N GLY A 147 5.38 13.46 7.33
CA GLY A 147 6.77 13.30 6.91
C GLY A 147 6.92 12.33 5.74
N LEU A 148 6.27 11.16 5.80
CA LEU A 148 6.27 10.19 4.71
C LEU A 148 5.65 10.79 3.43
N ILE A 149 4.52 11.49 3.54
CA ILE A 149 3.89 12.16 2.39
C ILE A 149 4.85 13.20 1.80
N GLY A 150 5.56 13.96 2.63
CA GLY A 150 6.55 14.94 2.15
C GLY A 150 7.69 14.27 1.36
N VAL A 151 8.23 13.16 1.86
CA VAL A 151 9.26 12.38 1.15
C VAL A 151 8.70 11.80 -0.16
N ASN A 152 7.48 11.27 -0.15
CA ASN A 152 6.84 10.72 -1.34
C ASN A 152 6.58 11.81 -2.40
N VAL A 153 6.11 12.99 -2.00
CA VAL A 153 5.94 14.12 -2.92
C VAL A 153 7.28 14.53 -3.53
N TRP A 154 8.31 14.60 -2.71
CA TRP A 154 9.65 14.91 -3.20
C TRP A 154 10.16 13.86 -4.19
N PHE A 155 9.94 12.58 -3.91
CA PHE A 155 10.38 11.48 -4.76
C PHE A 155 9.59 11.42 -6.08
N PHE A 156 8.25 11.41 -6.03
CA PHE A 156 7.42 11.19 -7.21
C PHE A 156 7.18 12.45 -8.06
N CYS A 157 7.29 13.67 -7.47
CA CYS A 157 6.86 14.89 -8.15
C CYS A 157 8.02 15.84 -8.51
N VAL A 158 9.18 15.73 -7.85
CA VAL A 158 10.29 16.69 -8.07
C VAL A 158 11.40 16.00 -8.85
N ASP A 159 11.79 16.60 -9.97
CA ASP A 159 12.93 16.19 -10.81
C ASP A 159 13.02 14.68 -11.06
N VAL A 160 12.01 14.13 -11.69
CA VAL A 160 12.02 12.70 -12.05
C VAL A 160 13.04 12.49 -13.17
N PRO A 161 14.13 11.72 -12.91
CA PRO A 161 15.15 11.50 -13.89
C PRO A 161 14.60 10.66 -15.05
N GLN A 162 14.86 11.11 -16.27
CA GLN A 162 14.51 10.38 -17.46
C GLN A 162 15.75 9.68 -18.01
N LEU A 163 15.54 8.50 -18.57
CA LEU A 163 16.60 7.77 -19.24
C LEU A 163 17.16 8.61 -20.39
N ALA A 164 18.47 8.70 -20.52
CA ALA A 164 19.12 9.46 -21.58
C ALA A 164 18.65 8.95 -22.96
N ASP A 165 18.35 9.88 -23.86
CA ASP A 165 17.80 9.58 -25.20
C ASP A 165 18.59 8.52 -25.96
N LEU A 166 19.92 8.55 -25.83
CA LEU A 166 20.81 7.60 -26.48
C LEU A 166 20.69 6.19 -25.90
N VAL A 167 20.58 6.06 -24.57
CA VAL A 167 20.41 4.76 -23.89
C VAL A 167 19.06 4.16 -24.27
N TYR A 168 18.03 4.99 -24.41
CA TYR A 168 16.71 4.59 -24.84
C TYR A 168 16.71 4.02 -26.28
N GLU A 169 17.43 4.66 -27.21
CA GLU A 169 17.59 4.18 -28.60
C GLU A 169 18.38 2.86 -28.66
N VAL A 170 19.47 2.75 -27.90
CA VAL A 170 20.31 1.53 -27.85
C VAL A 170 19.56 0.33 -27.30
N LEU A 171 18.67 0.54 -26.30
CA LEU A 171 17.84 -0.51 -25.72
C LEU A 171 16.63 -0.91 -26.61
N GLY A 172 16.45 -0.27 -27.78
CA GLY A 172 15.45 -0.66 -28.77
C GLY A 172 14.01 -0.29 -28.42
N GLY A 173 13.79 0.80 -27.68
CA GLY A 173 12.47 1.25 -27.31
C GLY A 173 11.92 0.45 -26.13
N THR A 174 12.44 0.69 -24.95
CA THR A 174 11.92 0.12 -23.69
C THR A 174 10.77 0.94 -23.14
N GLY A 175 9.99 0.38 -22.22
CA GLY A 175 8.96 1.14 -21.51
C GLY A 175 9.51 2.38 -20.78
N CYS A 176 8.66 3.26 -20.34
CA CYS A 176 9.01 4.57 -19.77
C CYS A 176 9.61 4.45 -18.36
N PHE A 177 10.71 3.72 -18.21
CA PHE A 177 11.40 3.58 -16.92
C PHE A 177 12.20 4.84 -16.62
N PRO A 178 12.11 5.36 -15.37
CA PRO A 178 13.02 6.41 -14.91
C PRO A 178 14.45 5.88 -14.80
N ASP A 179 15.44 6.77 -14.94
CA ASP A 179 16.84 6.41 -14.72
C ASP A 179 17.19 6.44 -13.23
N TYR A 180 17.35 5.26 -12.66
CA TYR A 180 17.75 5.09 -11.26
C TYR A 180 19.26 4.93 -11.07
N SER A 181 20.06 5.03 -12.12
CA SER A 181 21.53 4.82 -12.07
C SER A 181 22.27 6.02 -11.48
N ALA A 182 21.71 7.22 -11.54
CA ALA A 182 22.32 8.42 -10.98
C ALA A 182 22.43 8.33 -9.44
N THR A 183 23.57 8.64 -8.87
CA THR A 183 23.85 8.52 -7.43
C THR A 183 22.88 9.32 -6.56
N SER A 184 22.42 10.49 -7.05
CA SER A 184 21.42 11.31 -6.36
C SER A 184 20.05 10.63 -6.28
N ASP A 185 19.65 9.95 -7.34
CA ASP A 185 18.33 9.32 -7.44
C ASP A 185 18.27 7.99 -6.69
N ASN A 186 19.40 7.28 -6.65
CA ASN A 186 19.58 6.12 -5.80
C ASN A 186 19.37 6.46 -4.31
N LEU A 187 19.91 7.62 -3.86
CA LEU A 187 19.67 8.09 -2.49
C LEU A 187 18.20 8.45 -2.25
N ARG A 188 17.51 9.03 -3.24
CA ARG A 188 16.09 9.44 -3.13
C ARG A 188 15.18 8.21 -2.97
N ILE A 189 15.37 7.18 -3.79
CA ILE A 189 14.61 5.92 -3.68
C ILE A 189 14.86 5.26 -2.33
N GLY A 190 16.12 5.18 -1.92
CA GLY A 190 16.46 4.61 -0.63
C GLY A 190 15.86 5.37 0.55
N LEU A 191 15.79 6.70 0.47
CA LEU A 191 15.17 7.53 1.50
C LEU A 191 13.65 7.32 1.55
N GLU A 192 12.99 7.17 0.40
CA GLU A 192 11.56 6.85 0.31
C GLU A 192 11.25 5.50 0.98
N MET A 193 11.98 4.45 0.58
CA MET A 193 11.85 3.13 1.18
C MET A 193 12.16 3.13 2.68
N ALA A 194 13.21 3.83 3.12
CA ALA A 194 13.57 3.96 4.52
C ALA A 194 12.49 4.70 5.32
N ALA A 195 11.86 5.73 4.75
CA ALA A 195 10.76 6.44 5.38
C ALA A 195 9.52 5.55 5.55
N ALA A 196 9.21 4.69 4.58
CA ALA A 196 8.13 3.71 4.68
C ALA A 196 8.41 2.69 5.79
N VAL A 197 9.60 2.10 5.82
CA VAL A 197 10.06 1.18 6.88
C VAL A 197 9.98 1.84 8.26
N PHE A 198 10.42 3.08 8.37
CA PHE A 198 10.38 3.86 9.61
C PHE A 198 8.94 4.11 10.10
N MET A 199 8.03 4.45 9.20
CA MET A 199 6.61 4.62 9.52
C MET A 199 5.98 3.32 10.04
N ASP A 200 6.28 2.19 9.38
CA ASP A 200 5.78 0.87 9.78
C ASP A 200 6.35 0.47 11.16
N LEU A 201 7.64 0.70 11.37
CA LEU A 201 8.31 0.41 12.64
C LEU A 201 7.73 1.23 13.80
N ILE A 202 7.52 2.54 13.61
CA ILE A 202 6.88 3.39 14.62
C ILE A 202 5.46 2.92 14.92
N SER A 203 4.68 2.60 13.90
CA SER A 203 3.31 2.12 14.06
C SER A 203 3.27 0.82 14.86
N LEU A 204 4.16 -0.11 14.55
CA LEU A 204 4.34 -1.36 15.28
C LEU A 204 4.75 -1.12 16.74
N LEU A 205 5.76 -0.26 16.94
CA LEU A 205 6.27 0.08 18.29
C LEU A 205 5.18 0.70 19.16
N VAL A 206 4.41 1.65 18.63
CA VAL A 206 3.29 2.29 19.34
C VAL A 206 2.29 1.24 19.80
N ILE A 207 1.91 0.28 18.94
CA ILE A 207 0.97 -0.79 19.31
C ILE A 207 1.55 -1.68 20.40
N VAL A 208 2.82 -2.10 20.27
CA VAL A 208 3.50 -2.98 21.23
C VAL A 208 3.64 -2.30 22.60
N LEU A 209 4.12 -1.06 22.63
CA LEU A 209 4.25 -0.29 23.88
C LEU A 209 2.92 -0.10 24.58
N TYR A 210 1.87 0.20 23.82
CA TYR A 210 0.53 0.37 24.39
C TYR A 210 -0.04 -0.94 24.93
N ARG A 211 0.26 -2.06 24.25
CA ARG A 211 -0.10 -3.40 24.72
C ARG A 211 0.58 -3.75 26.04
N ILE A 212 1.87 -3.40 26.19
CA ILE A 212 2.63 -3.65 27.41
C ILE A 212 2.11 -2.78 28.58
N GLN A 213 1.87 -1.48 28.33
CA GLN A 213 1.46 -0.53 29.37
C GLN A 213 0.06 -0.79 29.94
N LYS A 214 -0.91 -1.19 29.10
CA LYS A 214 -2.30 -1.41 29.57
C LYS A 214 -2.58 -2.77 30.18
N GLY A 215 -1.58 -3.64 30.30
CA GLY A 215 -1.80 -4.99 30.80
C GLY A 215 -2.68 -5.82 29.86
N ARG A 216 -2.90 -7.09 30.19
CA ARG A 216 -3.68 -8.02 29.36
C ARG A 216 -5.08 -7.45 29.06
N PHE A 217 -5.33 -7.13 27.81
CA PHE A 217 -6.70 -6.91 27.32
C PHE A 217 -7.56 -8.12 27.71
N GLN A 218 -8.54 -7.90 28.57
CA GLN A 218 -9.37 -8.94 29.21
C GLN A 218 -10.49 -9.46 28.30
N GLY A 219 -10.23 -9.69 27.01
CA GLY A 219 -11.23 -10.28 26.11
C GLY A 219 -10.59 -11.12 25.00
N SER A 220 -11.17 -12.28 24.71
CA SER A 220 -10.71 -13.15 23.63
C SER A 220 -10.72 -12.43 22.28
N LEU A 221 -11.73 -11.63 22.00
CA LEU A 221 -11.89 -10.83 20.80
C LEU A 221 -10.76 -9.79 20.66
N SER A 222 -10.45 -9.06 21.73
CA SER A 222 -9.37 -8.08 21.75
C SER A 222 -8.01 -8.70 21.44
N ARG A 223 -7.73 -9.89 21.95
CA ARG A 223 -6.49 -10.63 21.68
C ARG A 223 -6.35 -11.01 20.20
N VAL A 224 -7.43 -11.48 19.60
CA VAL A 224 -7.47 -11.83 18.17
C VAL A 224 -7.25 -10.59 17.29
N PHE A 225 -7.90 -9.48 17.62
CA PHE A 225 -7.73 -8.20 16.90
C PHE A 225 -6.28 -7.70 16.93
N VAL A 226 -5.66 -7.72 18.10
CA VAL A 226 -4.27 -7.28 18.29
C VAL A 226 -3.30 -8.18 17.54
N ASN A 227 -3.46 -9.51 17.62
CA ASN A 227 -2.57 -10.45 16.94
C ASN A 227 -2.64 -10.31 15.41
N GLN A 228 -3.84 -10.15 14.84
CA GLN A 228 -3.99 -9.92 13.40
C GLN A 228 -3.44 -8.55 12.98
N GLY A 229 -3.61 -7.53 13.82
CA GLY A 229 -3.00 -6.22 13.59
C GLY A 229 -1.47 -6.31 13.55
N LEU A 230 -0.87 -6.91 14.57
CA LEU A 230 0.58 -7.11 14.65
C LEU A 230 1.13 -7.91 13.47
N LEU A 231 0.42 -8.97 13.05
CA LEU A 231 0.82 -9.75 11.88
C LEU A 231 0.83 -8.89 10.61
N ALA A 232 -0.21 -8.08 10.40
CA ALA A 232 -0.29 -7.22 9.22
C ALA A 232 0.83 -6.16 9.19
N PHE A 233 1.09 -5.50 10.32
CA PHE A 233 2.21 -4.56 10.45
C PHE A 233 3.56 -5.25 10.25
N GLY A 234 3.74 -6.45 10.80
CA GLY A 234 4.94 -7.26 10.60
C GLY A 234 5.15 -7.66 9.13
N CYS A 235 4.08 -8.03 8.43
CA CYS A 235 4.14 -8.34 7.00
C CYS A 235 4.51 -7.10 6.16
N MET A 236 3.92 -5.93 6.44
CA MET A 236 4.25 -4.70 5.72
C MET A 236 5.71 -4.29 5.97
N LEU A 237 6.15 -4.31 7.23
CA LEU A 237 7.53 -4.04 7.60
C LEU A 237 8.50 -5.00 6.89
N ALA A 238 8.18 -6.29 6.85
CA ALA A 238 9.00 -7.29 6.17
C ALA A 238 9.10 -7.03 4.66
N VAL A 239 8.00 -6.71 3.99
CA VAL A 239 7.98 -6.39 2.56
C VAL A 239 8.82 -5.15 2.27
N ASN A 240 8.62 -4.06 3.01
CA ASN A 240 9.36 -2.81 2.83
C ASN A 240 10.85 -2.97 3.18
N ALA A 241 11.17 -3.69 4.26
CA ALA A 241 12.56 -3.95 4.66
C ALA A 241 13.29 -4.87 3.66
N THR A 242 12.61 -5.88 3.13
CA THR A 242 13.18 -6.76 2.10
C THR A 242 13.45 -5.98 0.82
N ALA A 243 12.51 -5.13 0.39
CA ALA A 243 12.70 -4.29 -0.79
C ALA A 243 13.86 -3.31 -0.61
N LEU A 244 13.97 -2.66 0.56
CA LEU A 244 15.08 -1.78 0.90
C LEU A 244 16.43 -2.54 0.89
N GLY A 245 16.47 -3.73 1.48
CA GLY A 245 17.67 -4.58 1.49
C GLY A 245 18.07 -5.06 0.09
N SER A 246 17.08 -5.44 -0.73
CA SER A 246 17.33 -5.84 -2.12
C SER A 246 17.84 -4.67 -2.97
N TYR A 247 17.33 -3.48 -2.72
CA TYR A 247 17.72 -2.27 -3.45
C TYR A 247 19.19 -1.87 -3.21
N TYR A 248 19.68 -2.03 -1.99
CA TYR A 248 21.08 -1.70 -1.63
C TYR A 248 22.06 -2.86 -1.76
N ASN A 249 21.62 -4.04 -2.19
CA ASN A 249 22.53 -5.18 -2.37
C ASN A 249 23.23 -5.05 -3.74
N PRO A 250 24.58 -4.85 -3.77
CA PRO A 250 25.32 -4.65 -5.00
C PRO A 250 25.36 -5.90 -5.91
N ASP A 251 25.12 -7.08 -5.35
CA ASP A 251 25.13 -8.35 -6.10
C ASP A 251 23.79 -8.64 -6.80
N LEU A 252 22.74 -7.89 -6.46
CA LEU A 252 21.42 -8.03 -7.06
C LEU A 252 21.20 -6.92 -8.11
N TYR A 253 21.52 -7.23 -9.36
CA TYR A 253 21.23 -6.38 -10.51
C TYR A 253 19.71 -6.16 -10.78
N HIS A 254 18.85 -6.54 -9.86
CA HIS A 254 17.39 -6.58 -10.01
C HIS A 254 16.68 -5.52 -9.15
N ASN A 255 17.30 -4.37 -8.97
CA ASN A 255 16.83 -3.32 -8.06
C ASN A 255 15.39 -2.83 -8.35
N GLY A 256 14.98 -2.76 -9.62
CA GLY A 256 13.63 -2.32 -10.01
C GLY A 256 12.52 -3.35 -9.77
N MET A 257 12.85 -4.63 -9.63
CA MET A 257 11.87 -5.72 -9.52
C MET A 257 11.01 -5.65 -8.27
N ALA A 258 11.54 -5.15 -7.16
CA ALA A 258 10.83 -5.07 -5.88
C ALA A 258 9.85 -3.88 -5.80
N LEU A 259 10.04 -2.81 -6.57
CA LEU A 259 9.25 -1.58 -6.53
C LEU A 259 7.73 -1.79 -6.72
N PRO A 260 7.25 -2.57 -7.71
CA PRO A 260 5.83 -2.81 -7.88
C PRO A 260 5.18 -3.48 -6.67
N TYR A 261 5.91 -4.35 -5.98
CA TYR A 261 5.39 -5.07 -4.81
C TYR A 261 5.18 -4.18 -3.61
N ILE A 262 6.09 -3.23 -3.33
CA ILE A 262 5.94 -2.28 -2.22
C ILE A 262 4.78 -1.30 -2.41
N LEU A 263 4.33 -1.09 -3.64
CA LEU A 263 3.19 -0.25 -3.94
C LEU A 263 1.85 -0.98 -3.79
N ILE A 264 1.76 -2.24 -4.21
CA ILE A 264 0.50 -2.99 -4.24
C ILE A 264 0.26 -3.82 -2.98
N LEU A 265 1.27 -4.56 -2.48
CA LEU A 265 1.07 -5.48 -1.36
C LEU A 265 0.58 -4.80 -0.08
N PRO A 266 1.06 -3.61 0.31
CA PRO A 266 0.51 -2.89 1.46
C PRO A 266 -0.99 -2.60 1.33
N ASN A 267 -1.46 -2.22 0.14
CA ASN A 267 -2.88 -1.97 -0.12
C ASN A 267 -3.71 -3.25 -0.01
N VAL A 268 -3.21 -4.37 -0.54
CA VAL A 268 -3.85 -5.69 -0.41
C VAL A 268 -3.93 -6.12 1.06
N VAL A 269 -2.83 -6.02 1.79
CA VAL A 269 -2.78 -6.36 3.23
C VAL A 269 -3.75 -5.49 4.02
N ALA A 270 -3.76 -4.17 3.79
CA ALA A 270 -4.66 -3.24 4.47
C ALA A 270 -6.13 -3.62 4.24
N CYS A 271 -6.52 -3.94 3.01
CA CYS A 271 -7.88 -4.35 2.65
C CYS A 271 -8.27 -5.69 3.29
N ARG A 272 -7.40 -6.72 3.22
CA ARG A 272 -7.64 -8.02 3.85
C ARG A 272 -7.90 -7.90 5.35
N VAL A 273 -7.12 -7.07 5.97
CA VAL A 273 -7.22 -6.86 7.41
C VAL A 273 -8.55 -6.17 7.79
N ILE A 274 -9.02 -5.17 7.01
CA ILE A 274 -10.32 -4.53 7.26
C ILE A 274 -11.46 -5.56 7.12
N ILE A 275 -11.46 -6.37 6.06
CA ILE A 275 -12.46 -7.42 5.85
C ILE A 275 -12.43 -8.44 6.99
N SER A 276 -11.26 -8.95 7.34
CA SER A 276 -11.08 -9.94 8.41
C SER A 276 -11.60 -9.44 9.76
N LEU A 277 -11.38 -8.16 10.06
CA LEU A 277 -11.89 -7.57 11.30
C LEU A 277 -13.40 -7.44 11.29
N ARG A 278 -14.00 -7.04 10.18
CA ARG A 278 -15.46 -6.94 10.07
C ARG A 278 -16.13 -8.31 10.14
N THR A 279 -15.53 -9.33 9.54
CA THR A 279 -16.03 -10.71 9.66
C THR A 279 -16.07 -11.16 11.11
N LYS A 280 -15.03 -10.84 11.89
CA LYS A 280 -14.96 -11.24 13.31
C LYS A 280 -15.77 -10.34 14.26
N ALA A 281 -16.05 -9.12 13.85
CA ALA A 281 -16.89 -8.20 14.63
C ALA A 281 -18.40 -8.45 14.42
N ARG A 282 -18.80 -9.24 13.41
CA ARG A 282 -20.18 -9.63 13.19
C ARG A 282 -20.53 -10.70 14.21
N PRO A 283 -21.60 -10.52 15.04
CA PRO A 283 -22.03 -11.58 15.95
C PRO A 283 -22.37 -12.84 15.15
N SER A 284 -22.00 -14.00 15.66
CA SER A 284 -22.40 -15.27 15.06
C SER A 284 -23.93 -15.40 15.12
N GLU A 285 -24.52 -16.19 14.21
CA GLU A 285 -25.96 -16.45 14.22
C GLU A 285 -26.41 -16.94 15.59
N THR A 286 -25.65 -17.83 16.23
CA THR A 286 -25.90 -18.32 17.60
C THR A 286 -25.89 -17.21 18.66
N GLU A 287 -25.08 -16.17 18.51
CA GLU A 287 -25.05 -15.04 19.44
C GLU A 287 -26.22 -14.09 19.18
N LEU A 288 -26.65 -13.94 17.92
CA LEU A 288 -27.84 -13.19 17.54
C LEU A 288 -29.10 -13.86 18.10
N ASP A 289 -29.23 -15.19 17.95
CA ASP A 289 -30.33 -15.98 18.48
C ASP A 289 -30.39 -15.92 20.01
N ARG A 290 -29.22 -15.95 20.68
CA ARG A 290 -29.14 -15.79 22.12
C ARG A 290 -29.55 -14.40 22.59
N GLN A 291 -29.16 -13.35 21.86
CA GLN A 291 -29.58 -11.98 22.15
C GLN A 291 -31.09 -11.79 21.92
N HIS A 292 -31.63 -12.37 20.85
CA HIS A 292 -33.08 -12.38 20.58
C HIS A 292 -33.85 -13.13 21.68
N SER A 293 -33.38 -14.32 22.10
CA SER A 293 -34.01 -15.07 23.15
C SER A 293 -34.01 -14.32 24.50
N ALA A 294 -32.87 -13.68 24.81
CA ALA A 294 -32.77 -12.86 26.03
C ALA A 294 -33.70 -11.64 26.03
N LEU A 295 -33.88 -10.99 24.86
CA LEU A 295 -34.82 -9.87 24.71
C LEU A 295 -36.27 -10.34 24.85
N ILE A 296 -36.61 -11.50 24.28
CA ILE A 296 -37.96 -12.08 24.41
C ILE A 296 -38.23 -12.48 25.86
N GLU A 297 -37.27 -13.07 26.58
CA GLU A 297 -37.39 -13.42 27.97
C GLU A 297 -37.59 -12.18 28.86
N ASP A 298 -36.86 -11.09 28.60
CA ASP A 298 -37.00 -9.83 29.35
C ASP A 298 -38.37 -9.14 29.09
N GLU A 299 -38.86 -9.17 27.85
CA GLU A 299 -40.18 -8.67 27.49
C GLU A 299 -41.29 -9.51 28.14
N LEU A 300 -41.16 -10.84 28.15
CA LEU A 300 -42.12 -11.73 28.82
C LEU A 300 -42.14 -11.52 30.34
N ALA A 301 -40.97 -11.38 30.96
CA ALA A 301 -40.86 -11.10 32.42
C ALA A 301 -41.53 -9.76 32.79
N ASN A 302 -41.32 -8.72 31.98
CA ASN A 302 -41.98 -7.42 32.14
C ASN A 302 -43.52 -7.51 31.97
N TYR A 303 -43.99 -8.39 31.08
CA TYR A 303 -45.41 -8.61 30.86
C TYR A 303 -46.08 -9.35 32.04
N ASP A 304 -45.42 -10.34 32.60
CA ASP A 304 -45.88 -11.09 33.78
C ASP A 304 -45.92 -10.19 35.03
N ASP A 305 -44.91 -9.34 35.25
CA ASP A 305 -44.91 -8.34 36.34
C ASP A 305 -46.05 -7.33 36.18
N PHE A 306 -46.39 -6.90 34.96
CA PHE A 306 -47.49 -6.00 34.71
C PHE A 306 -48.87 -6.61 35.11
N TRP A 307 -49.06 -7.88 34.83
CA TRP A 307 -50.33 -8.55 35.16
C TRP A 307 -50.43 -8.91 36.64
N THR A 308 -49.34 -9.29 37.30
CA THR A 308 -49.34 -9.56 38.77
C THR A 308 -49.62 -8.30 39.58
N THR A 309 -49.03 -7.18 39.18
CA THR A 309 -49.27 -5.87 39.87
C THR A 309 -50.73 -5.43 39.69
N ARG A 310 -51.36 -5.71 38.55
CA ARG A 310 -52.75 -5.32 38.30
C ARG A 310 -53.78 -6.21 39.03
N MET A 311 -53.46 -7.48 39.25
CA MET A 311 -54.33 -8.37 40.03
C MET A 311 -54.29 -8.07 41.52
N ASP A 312 -53.19 -7.53 42.04
CA ASP A 312 -53.07 -7.11 43.44
C ASP A 312 -53.79 -5.77 43.75
N GLU A 313 -54.04 -4.94 42.72
CA GLU A 313 -54.81 -3.69 42.88
C GLU A 313 -56.32 -3.89 42.83
N ASP A 314 -56.81 -4.98 42.19
CA ASP A 314 -58.26 -5.26 42.05
C ASP A 314 -58.84 -6.22 43.14
N GLY A 315 -58.05 -6.68 44.15
CA GLY A 315 -58.43 -7.55 45.22
C GLY A 315 -58.47 -6.81 46.53
#